data_5445f52195b93ee8e3d3cbe0d0c0d5d0
#
_entry.id   5445f52195b93ee8e3d3cbe0d0c0d5d0
#
_cell.length_a   1.000
_cell.length_b   1.000
_cell.length_c   1.000
_cell.angle_alpha   90.00
_cell.angle_beta   90.00
_cell.angle_gamma   90.00
#
_symmetry.space_group_name_H-M   'P 1'
#
loop_
_entity.id
_entity.type
_entity.pdbx_description
1 polymer ?
#
loop_
_entity_poly.entity_id
_entity_poly.type
_entity_poly.pdbx_seq_one_letter_code
_entity_poly.pdbx_strand_id
1 'polypeptide(L)'
;MLSVSRSVLINLVDQYDQIIVIDTLHANGRFTLGENIADHGGLLVAHQAYLNSLKGKETPAPIDGFTNEQRFFLGYATLWGQNIRPEEIRRRTKIDPHSLGKWRVNAALRNIAPFYAAFDIKEGDPMFMAPVDRVVIW
;
A
#
# COMPACT_ATOMS: atom_id res chain seq x y z
N MET A 1 -23.94 6.99 1.93
CA MET A 1 -23.01 5.91 2.27
C MET A 1 -22.52 5.32 0.95
N LEU A 2 -21.28 5.55 0.56
CA LEU A 2 -20.72 4.98 -0.66
C LEU A 2 -20.53 3.48 -0.41
N SER A 3 -21.29 2.63 -1.09
CA SER A 3 -21.10 1.18 -1.02
C SER A 3 -19.93 0.80 -1.93
N VAL A 4 -18.87 0.28 -1.36
CA VAL A 4 -17.77 -0.31 -2.16
C VAL A 4 -18.34 -1.49 -2.94
N SER A 5 -18.09 -1.51 -4.26
CA SER A 5 -18.54 -2.60 -5.11
C SER A 5 -17.93 -3.93 -4.67
N ARG A 6 -18.75 -5.00 -4.68
CA ARG A 6 -18.28 -6.36 -4.37
C ARG A 6 -17.11 -6.79 -5.28
N SER A 7 -17.09 -6.37 -6.52
CA SER A 7 -16.01 -6.66 -7.47
C SER A 7 -14.68 -6.03 -7.05
N VAL A 8 -14.72 -4.79 -6.55
CA VAL A 8 -13.54 -4.08 -6.03
C VAL A 8 -12.92 -4.84 -4.84
N LEU A 9 -13.74 -5.34 -3.93
CA LEU A 9 -13.29 -6.12 -2.78
C LEU A 9 -12.68 -7.46 -3.21
N ILE A 10 -13.27 -8.13 -4.21
CA ILE A 10 -12.74 -9.38 -4.76
C ILE A 10 -11.37 -9.12 -5.40
N ASN A 11 -11.24 -8.09 -6.21
CA ASN A 11 -9.96 -7.75 -6.83
C ASN A 11 -8.86 -7.48 -5.78
N LEU A 12 -9.19 -6.83 -4.67
CA LEU A 12 -8.24 -6.61 -3.59
C LEU A 12 -7.83 -7.94 -2.92
N VAL A 13 -8.77 -8.83 -2.66
CA VAL A 13 -8.48 -10.18 -2.15
C VAL A 13 -7.52 -10.92 -3.09
N ASP A 14 -7.83 -10.94 -4.38
CA ASP A 14 -7.03 -11.65 -5.40
C ASP A 14 -5.60 -11.09 -5.50
N GLN A 15 -5.44 -9.77 -5.39
CA GLN A 15 -4.10 -9.14 -5.37
C GLN A 15 -3.25 -9.67 -4.21
N TYR A 16 -3.83 -9.84 -3.02
CA TYR A 16 -3.10 -10.33 -1.86
C TYR A 16 -2.90 -11.84 -1.89
N ASP A 17 -3.87 -12.62 -2.37
CA ASP A 17 -3.75 -14.08 -2.50
C ASP A 17 -2.62 -14.52 -3.44
N GLN A 18 -2.24 -13.68 -4.40
CA GLN A 18 -1.11 -13.92 -5.29
C GLN A 18 0.26 -13.68 -4.64
N ILE A 19 0.31 -13.06 -3.46
CA ILE A 19 1.56 -12.73 -2.78
C ILE A 19 2.16 -13.98 -2.14
N ILE A 20 3.34 -14.37 -2.56
CA ILE A 20 4.15 -15.36 -1.87
C ILE A 20 4.91 -14.65 -0.75
N VAL A 21 4.60 -14.99 0.50
CA VAL A 21 5.20 -14.35 1.68
C VAL A 21 6.53 -15.00 2.07
N ILE A 22 6.63 -16.32 1.93
CA ILE A 22 7.85 -17.10 2.14
C ILE A 22 7.70 -18.48 1.51
N ASP A 23 8.74 -19.01 0.88
CA ASP A 23 8.74 -20.30 0.19
C ASP A 23 7.54 -20.44 -0.78
N THR A 24 6.61 -21.35 -0.48
CA THR A 24 5.35 -21.54 -1.22
C THR A 24 4.12 -21.04 -0.44
N LEU A 25 4.33 -20.38 0.70
CA LEU A 25 3.22 -19.86 1.51
C LEU A 25 2.72 -18.55 0.94
N HIS A 26 1.45 -18.54 0.55
CA HIS A 26 0.77 -17.33 0.11
C HIS A 26 0.15 -16.55 1.28
N ALA A 27 0.00 -15.26 1.11
CA ALA A 27 -0.86 -14.46 1.96
C ALA A 27 -2.32 -14.93 1.83
N ASN A 28 -3.17 -14.51 2.76
CA ASN A 28 -4.62 -14.78 2.72
C ASN A 28 -5.36 -13.45 2.62
N GLY A 29 -5.63 -13.04 1.38
CA GLY A 29 -6.27 -11.76 1.09
C GLY A 29 -7.65 -11.62 1.72
N ARG A 30 -8.41 -12.72 1.81
CA ARG A 30 -9.72 -12.70 2.47
C ARG A 30 -9.61 -12.51 3.98
N PHE A 31 -8.66 -13.17 4.62
CA PHE A 31 -8.43 -13.05 6.06
C PHE A 31 -7.94 -11.65 6.45
N THR A 32 -7.12 -11.04 5.60
CA THR A 32 -6.52 -9.73 5.86
C THR A 32 -7.29 -8.56 5.22
N LEU A 33 -8.43 -8.81 4.56
CA LEU A 33 -9.15 -7.83 3.75
C LEU A 33 -9.50 -6.55 4.51
N GLY A 34 -10.03 -6.67 5.72
CA GLY A 34 -10.44 -5.50 6.52
C GLY A 34 -9.28 -4.54 6.80
N GLU A 35 -8.14 -5.10 7.18
CA GLU A 35 -6.93 -4.33 7.47
C GLU A 35 -6.30 -3.75 6.19
N ASN A 36 -6.35 -4.49 5.08
CA ASN A 36 -5.85 -4.00 3.79
C ASN A 36 -6.70 -2.82 3.26
N ILE A 37 -8.01 -2.86 3.47
CA ILE A 37 -8.91 -1.74 3.17
C ILE A 37 -8.56 -0.53 4.05
N ALA A 38 -8.34 -0.75 5.35
CA ALA A 38 -8.00 0.31 6.28
C ALA A 38 -6.66 0.97 5.93
N ASP A 39 -5.65 0.19 5.58
CA ASP A 39 -4.35 0.72 5.12
C ASP A 39 -4.50 1.57 3.86
N HIS A 40 -5.24 1.07 2.87
CA HIS A 40 -5.47 1.77 1.61
C HIS A 40 -6.19 3.12 1.86
N GLY A 41 -7.31 3.09 2.57
CA GLY A 41 -8.08 4.31 2.85
C GLY A 41 -7.33 5.28 3.76
N GLY A 42 -6.68 4.76 4.81
CA GLY A 42 -5.88 5.56 5.72
C GLY A 42 -4.75 6.31 5.00
N LEU A 43 -4.08 5.63 4.06
CA LEU A 43 -3.01 6.22 3.26
C LEU A 43 -3.53 7.35 2.34
N LEU A 44 -4.66 7.14 1.67
CA LEU A 44 -5.28 8.17 0.82
C LEU A 44 -5.73 9.39 1.63
N VAL A 45 -6.37 9.18 2.77
CA VAL A 45 -6.80 10.27 3.67
C VAL A 45 -5.61 11.04 4.21
N ALA A 46 -4.56 10.33 4.66
CA ALA A 46 -3.34 10.95 5.14
C ALA A 46 -2.62 11.76 4.05
N HIS A 47 -2.55 11.23 2.83
CA HIS A 47 -1.96 11.95 1.69
C HIS A 47 -2.76 13.22 1.36
N GLN A 48 -4.09 13.13 1.32
CA GLN A 48 -4.94 14.31 1.08
C GLN A 48 -4.80 15.36 2.20
N ALA A 49 -4.73 14.92 3.46
CA ALA A 49 -4.50 15.81 4.59
C ALA A 49 -3.12 16.49 4.49
N TYR A 50 -2.10 15.75 4.07
CA TYR A 50 -0.77 16.29 3.81
C TYR A 50 -0.81 17.37 2.72
N LEU A 51 -1.44 17.11 1.57
CA LEU A 51 -1.58 18.09 0.49
C LEU A 51 -2.35 19.34 0.97
N ASN A 52 -3.41 19.15 1.77
CA ASN A 52 -4.16 20.27 2.34
C ASN A 52 -3.30 21.14 3.28
N SER A 53 -2.37 20.53 4.01
CA SER A 53 -1.46 21.25 4.91
C SER A 53 -0.46 22.15 4.17
N LEU A 54 -0.23 21.89 2.88
CA LEU A 54 0.67 22.67 2.02
C LEU A 54 -0.04 23.81 1.27
N LYS A 55 -1.38 23.86 1.27
CA LYS A 55 -2.13 24.89 0.56
C LYS A 55 -1.76 26.28 1.06
N GLY A 56 -1.47 27.18 0.12
CA GLY A 56 -1.06 28.55 0.43
C GLY A 56 0.35 28.71 1.01
N LYS A 57 1.14 27.63 1.01
CA LYS A 57 2.54 27.64 1.44
C LYS A 57 3.46 27.37 0.26
N GLU A 58 4.70 27.80 0.38
CA GLU A 58 5.76 27.42 -0.55
C GLU A 58 5.96 25.90 -0.51
N THR A 59 6.14 25.28 -1.67
CA THR A 59 6.43 23.84 -1.77
C THR A 59 7.76 23.55 -1.07
N PRO A 60 7.80 22.62 -0.11
CA PRO A 60 9.04 22.28 0.58
C PRO A 60 10.13 21.83 -0.38
N ALA A 61 11.32 22.34 -0.21
CA ALA A 61 12.48 21.92 -0.99
C ALA A 61 12.78 20.42 -0.79
N PRO A 62 13.34 19.74 -1.80
CA PRO A 62 13.82 18.37 -1.63
C PRO A 62 14.83 18.25 -0.49
N ILE A 63 14.80 17.14 0.23
CA ILE A 63 15.77 16.77 1.26
C ILE A 63 16.39 15.42 0.88
N ASP A 64 17.71 15.33 0.90
CA ASP A 64 18.45 14.13 0.50
C ASP A 64 18.09 13.61 -0.90
N GLY A 65 17.74 14.52 -1.82
CA GLY A 65 17.35 14.19 -3.19
C GLY A 65 15.90 13.76 -3.35
N PHE A 66 15.12 13.66 -2.27
CA PHE A 66 13.70 13.27 -2.32
C PHE A 66 12.77 14.49 -2.24
N THR A 67 11.79 14.53 -3.12
CA THR A 67 10.72 15.53 -3.06
C THR A 67 9.87 15.34 -1.79
N ASN A 68 9.09 16.35 -1.46
CA ASN A 68 8.17 16.31 -0.32
C ASN A 68 7.15 15.15 -0.45
N GLU A 69 6.63 14.86 -1.65
CA GLU A 69 5.71 13.74 -1.85
C GLU A 69 6.39 12.38 -1.77
N GLN A 70 7.58 12.24 -2.34
CA GLN A 70 8.39 11.03 -2.17
C GLN A 70 8.66 10.75 -0.69
N ARG A 71 9.01 11.78 0.07
CA ARG A 71 9.24 11.66 1.52
C ARG A 71 7.99 11.26 2.30
N PHE A 72 6.80 11.67 1.87
CA PHE A 72 5.55 11.21 2.47
C PHE A 72 5.43 9.68 2.36
N PHE A 73 5.61 9.13 1.16
CA PHE A 73 5.52 7.67 0.96
C PHE A 73 6.67 6.89 1.62
N LEU A 74 7.88 7.45 1.62
CA LEU A 74 9.01 6.86 2.34
C LEU A 74 8.76 6.86 3.86
N GLY A 75 8.17 7.93 4.40
CA GLY A 75 7.75 8.01 5.79
C GLY A 75 6.72 6.91 6.14
N TYR A 76 5.73 6.71 5.28
CA TYR A 76 4.78 5.59 5.44
C TYR A 76 5.50 4.24 5.44
N ALA A 77 6.45 4.03 4.51
CA ALA A 77 7.18 2.77 4.42
C ALA A 77 8.00 2.47 5.69
N THR A 78 8.57 3.49 6.32
CA THR A 78 9.38 3.30 7.55
C THR A 78 8.55 2.82 8.74
N LEU A 79 7.24 3.12 8.80
CA LEU A 79 6.35 2.62 9.86
C LEU A 79 6.26 1.10 9.87
N TRP A 80 6.41 0.47 8.72
CA TRP A 80 6.25 -0.97 8.52
C TRP A 80 7.59 -1.70 8.33
N GLY A 81 8.70 -0.99 8.48
CA GLY A 81 10.04 -1.57 8.41
C GLY A 81 10.22 -2.62 9.50
N GLN A 82 10.30 -3.89 9.10
CA GLN A 82 10.38 -5.02 10.02
C GLN A 82 11.45 -6.00 9.57
N ASN A 83 12.16 -6.57 10.54
CA ASN A 83 13.03 -7.72 10.33
C ASN A 83 12.44 -8.90 11.10
N ILE A 84 11.80 -9.84 10.38
CA ILE A 84 11.01 -10.93 10.97
C ILE A 84 11.67 -12.26 10.63
N ARG A 85 11.80 -13.14 11.62
CA ARG A 85 12.32 -14.50 11.42
C ARG A 85 11.34 -15.35 10.59
N PRO A 86 11.83 -16.32 9.80
CA PRO A 86 10.99 -17.16 8.94
C PRO A 86 9.84 -17.87 9.68
N GLU A 87 10.09 -18.36 10.89
CA GLU A 87 9.07 -19.04 11.69
C GLU A 87 7.93 -18.09 12.06
N GLU A 88 8.27 -16.86 12.41
CA GLU A 88 7.29 -15.83 12.76
C GLU A 88 6.50 -15.35 11.54
N ILE A 89 7.14 -15.25 10.37
CA ILE A 89 6.44 -15.01 9.10
C ILE A 89 5.36 -16.08 8.88
N ARG A 90 5.73 -17.36 8.98
CA ARG A 90 4.79 -18.47 8.79
C ARG A 90 3.66 -18.47 9.82
N ARG A 91 3.99 -18.16 11.08
CA ARG A 91 3.00 -18.11 12.17
C ARG A 91 2.00 -16.96 11.91
N ARG A 92 2.50 -15.74 11.71
CA ARG A 92 1.65 -14.54 11.53
C ARG A 92 0.76 -14.67 10.31
N THR A 93 1.26 -15.15 9.18
CA THR A 93 0.45 -15.35 7.97
C THR A 93 -0.78 -16.24 8.22
N LYS A 94 -0.73 -17.14 9.21
CA LYS A 94 -1.83 -18.06 9.51
C LYS A 94 -2.82 -17.53 10.54
N ILE A 95 -2.40 -16.66 11.46
CA ILE A 95 -3.20 -16.30 12.65
C ILE A 95 -3.39 -14.80 12.85
N ASP A 96 -2.62 -13.96 12.16
CA ASP A 96 -2.72 -12.50 12.28
C ASP A 96 -3.59 -11.95 11.14
N PRO A 97 -4.67 -11.22 11.41
CA PRO A 97 -5.52 -10.63 10.39
C PRO A 97 -4.84 -9.48 9.63
N HIS A 98 -3.63 -9.09 10.03
CA HIS A 98 -2.84 -8.07 9.35
C HIS A 98 -1.88 -8.71 8.35
N SER A 99 -1.77 -8.11 7.18
CA SER A 99 -0.70 -8.42 6.24
C SER A 99 0.66 -8.09 6.86
N LEU A 100 1.72 -8.81 6.45
CA LEU A 100 3.08 -8.49 6.89
C LEU A 100 3.49 -7.09 6.42
N GLY A 101 4.32 -6.39 7.21
CA GLY A 101 4.68 -5.00 6.98
C GLY A 101 5.12 -4.68 5.56
N LYS A 102 5.97 -5.52 4.94
CA LYS A 102 6.36 -5.38 3.53
C LYS A 102 5.14 -5.23 2.59
N TRP A 103 4.07 -5.96 2.83
CA TRP A 103 2.90 -6.00 1.96
C TRP A 103 1.87 -4.95 2.33
N ARG A 104 1.82 -4.51 3.60
CA ARG A 104 1.07 -3.31 4.00
C ARG A 104 1.56 -2.07 3.26
N VAL A 105 2.85 -2.03 2.92
CA VAL A 105 3.45 -0.97 2.09
C VAL A 105 3.27 -1.27 0.60
N ASN A 106 3.93 -2.31 0.10
CA ASN A 106 4.11 -2.50 -1.33
C ASN A 106 2.81 -2.86 -2.05
N ALA A 107 1.95 -3.70 -1.45
CA ALA A 107 0.68 -4.06 -2.08
C ALA A 107 -0.31 -2.88 -2.05
N ALA A 108 -0.36 -2.12 -0.94
CA ALA A 108 -1.19 -0.93 -0.87
C ALA A 108 -0.77 0.14 -1.89
N LEU A 109 0.53 0.48 -1.95
CA LEU A 109 1.07 1.52 -2.82
C LEU A 109 0.84 1.25 -4.32
N ARG A 110 0.81 -0.01 -4.75
CA ARG A 110 0.49 -0.38 -6.15
C ARG A 110 -0.90 0.05 -6.59
N ASN A 111 -1.79 0.37 -5.67
CA ASN A 111 -3.13 0.87 -5.95
C ASN A 111 -3.25 2.40 -5.81
N ILE A 112 -2.20 3.13 -5.41
CA ILE A 112 -2.25 4.55 -5.06
C ILE A 112 -1.70 5.41 -6.20
N ALA A 113 -2.58 6.05 -6.96
CA ALA A 113 -2.17 6.87 -8.11
C ALA A 113 -1.15 7.99 -7.77
N PRO A 114 -1.27 8.72 -6.64
CA PRO A 114 -0.24 9.69 -6.23
C PRO A 114 1.16 9.10 -6.04
N PHE A 115 1.28 7.83 -5.63
CA PHE A 115 2.56 7.14 -5.53
C PHE A 115 3.25 7.00 -6.90
N TYR A 116 2.47 6.66 -7.93
CA TYR A 116 2.99 6.58 -9.31
C TYR A 116 3.51 7.93 -9.79
N ALA A 117 2.79 9.01 -9.53
CA ALA A 117 3.22 10.35 -9.90
C ALA A 117 4.50 10.77 -9.15
N ALA A 118 4.59 10.47 -7.84
CA ALA A 118 5.73 10.86 -7.01
C ALA A 118 7.04 10.17 -7.43
N PHE A 119 6.97 8.91 -7.90
CA PHE A 119 8.15 8.10 -8.24
C PHE A 119 8.28 7.83 -9.74
N ASP A 120 7.45 8.46 -10.59
CA ASP A 120 7.43 8.27 -12.05
C ASP A 120 7.34 6.78 -12.45
N ILE A 121 6.50 6.01 -11.75
CA ILE A 121 6.33 4.57 -11.96
C ILE A 121 5.68 4.31 -13.33
N LYS A 122 6.31 3.45 -14.12
CA LYS A 122 5.91 3.13 -15.51
C LYS A 122 5.76 1.63 -15.72
N GLU A 123 5.13 1.27 -16.81
CA GLU A 123 5.07 -0.11 -17.26
C GLU A 123 6.48 -0.70 -17.37
N GLY A 124 6.65 -1.89 -16.79
CA GLY A 124 7.95 -2.56 -16.66
C GLY A 124 8.60 -2.40 -15.27
N ASP A 125 8.18 -1.43 -14.47
CA ASP A 125 8.69 -1.27 -13.12
C ASP A 125 8.10 -2.35 -12.17
N PRO A 126 8.87 -2.85 -11.18
CA PRO A 126 8.38 -3.89 -10.26
C PRO A 126 7.14 -3.51 -9.46
N MET A 127 6.94 -2.21 -9.22
CA MET A 127 5.77 -1.68 -8.50
C MET A 127 4.62 -1.32 -9.42
N PHE A 128 4.78 -1.44 -10.73
CA PHE A 128 3.71 -1.12 -11.67
C PHE A 128 2.55 -2.12 -11.57
N MET A 129 1.35 -1.59 -11.64
CA MET A 129 0.10 -2.33 -11.83
C MET A 129 -0.73 -1.54 -12.85
N ALA A 130 -1.28 -2.21 -13.85
CA ALA A 130 -2.08 -1.54 -14.88
C ALA A 130 -3.27 -0.81 -14.23
N PRO A 131 -3.66 0.38 -14.72
CA PRO A 131 -4.75 1.17 -14.12
C PRO A 131 -6.06 0.38 -13.97
N VAL A 132 -6.37 -0.52 -14.92
CA VAL A 132 -7.57 -1.37 -14.90
C VAL A 132 -7.58 -2.38 -13.75
N ASP A 133 -6.40 -2.76 -13.27
CA ASP A 133 -6.23 -3.74 -12.19
C ASP A 133 -6.13 -3.07 -10.80
N ARG A 134 -5.98 -1.74 -10.77
CA ARG A 134 -5.88 -1.01 -9.51
C ARG A 134 -7.22 -0.94 -8.81
N VAL A 135 -7.18 -1.17 -7.51
CA VAL A 135 -8.36 -1.05 -6.66
C VAL A 135 -8.48 0.39 -6.18
N VAL A 136 -9.65 0.98 -6.45
CA VAL A 136 -10.04 2.30 -5.94
C VAL A 136 -11.26 2.09 -5.05
N ILE A 137 -11.11 2.38 -3.75
CA ILE A 137 -12.15 2.10 -2.74
C ILE A 137 -13.02 3.35 -2.50
N TRP A 138 -12.44 4.55 -2.60
CA TRP A 138 -13.09 5.85 -2.35
C TRP A 138 -12.92 6.81 -3.53
#